data_cde3e9eb201d6c163c61bd9a9c0255fa
#
_entry.id   cde3e9eb201d6c163c61bd9a9c0255fa
#
_cell.length_a   1.000
_cell.length_b   1.000
_cell.length_c   1.000
_cell.angle_alpha   90.00
_cell.angle_beta   90.00
_cell.angle_gamma   90.00
#
_symmetry.space_group_name_H-M   'P 1'
#
loop_
_entity.id
_entity.type
_entity.pdbx_description
1 polymer ?
#
loop_
_entity_poly.entity_id
_entity_poly.type
_entity_poly.pdbx_seq_one_letter_code
_entity_poly.pdbx_strand_id
1 'polypeptide(L)'
;MNPDEYDLTDSDHQKAIWDLMMQPITVMDVGQTEHVYPTFTPGADKKPYEQNCAGELHGQSQGVHVLEEDTDGDGYVLIEAYANDGTKTDNEYMESRNAKKVQGYVKKSILFEVKPSDKYALLVDKLRQKLYIFEAGAIIGELDVSTGLNNAKQPYNESPAGEYITVSKVGDFNAGSGTIGRFAIRINGGTLLHEVLHDTAKDGTRIYTQYEAQLGMKASHGCIRIQRRANAQGQNMQWLWNNLENKTKVLIWDDQGRQMYEPELPDGGLQLYRNPKGGSNYHVDANCPGVKEKYLPLTGDFTYGDLEKDEFKKLTPCSACGAPVRPETLYERYVFEANQIGAEVTDEVKAKFGIE
;
A
#
# COMPACT_ATOMS: atom_id res chain seq x y z
N MET A 1 7.27 15.51 5.44
CA MET A 1 8.37 14.80 4.72
C MET A 1 7.99 14.76 3.25
N ASN A 2 8.87 15.19 2.36
CA ASN A 2 8.71 15.00 0.91
C ASN A 2 9.40 13.68 0.53
N PRO A 3 8.67 12.65 0.08
CA PRO A 3 9.26 11.34 -0.21
C PRO A 3 10.38 11.37 -1.25
N ASP A 4 10.32 12.29 -2.22
CA ASP A 4 11.28 12.37 -3.33
C ASP A 4 12.65 12.93 -2.92
N GLU A 5 12.78 13.43 -1.67
CA GLU A 5 14.05 13.84 -1.07
C GLU A 5 14.84 12.70 -0.43
N TYR A 6 14.25 11.49 -0.35
CA TYR A 6 14.87 10.35 0.31
C TYR A 6 15.20 9.23 -0.68
N ASP A 7 16.47 8.92 -0.78
CA ASP A 7 16.96 7.71 -1.46
C ASP A 7 16.95 6.54 -0.47
N LEU A 8 16.08 5.57 -0.70
CA LEU A 8 15.95 4.39 0.18
C LEU A 8 17.13 3.41 0.06
N THR A 9 18.07 3.62 -0.87
CA THR A 9 19.32 2.85 -0.95
C THR A 9 20.44 3.47 -0.11
N ASP A 10 20.27 4.74 0.32
CA ASP A 10 21.21 5.47 1.16
C ASP A 10 20.96 5.19 2.64
N SER A 11 22.01 4.76 3.37
CA SER A 11 21.91 4.41 4.79
C SER A 11 21.58 5.60 5.71
N ASP A 12 22.04 6.81 5.35
CA ASP A 12 21.79 8.00 6.15
C ASP A 12 20.33 8.44 5.98
N HIS A 13 19.79 8.32 4.76
CA HIS A 13 18.37 8.54 4.51
C HIS A 13 17.48 7.49 5.19
N GLN A 14 17.86 6.21 5.17
CA GLN A 14 17.16 5.17 5.91
C GLN A 14 17.11 5.49 7.40
N LYS A 15 18.27 5.88 7.97
CA LYS A 15 18.36 6.26 9.37
C LYS A 15 17.52 7.49 9.70
N ALA A 16 17.52 8.51 8.85
CA ALA A 16 16.71 9.72 9.04
C ALA A 16 15.20 9.39 9.06
N ILE A 17 14.74 8.51 8.16
CA ILE A 17 13.36 8.03 8.15
C ILE A 17 13.05 7.24 9.43
N TRP A 18 13.93 6.35 9.85
CA TRP A 18 13.78 5.61 11.11
C TRP A 18 13.68 6.55 12.31
N ASP A 19 14.59 7.49 12.44
CA ASP A 19 14.61 8.44 13.55
C ASP A 19 13.31 9.25 13.63
N LEU A 20 12.75 9.63 12.46
CA LEU A 20 11.43 10.26 12.37
C LEU A 20 10.32 9.32 12.82
N MET A 21 10.31 8.07 12.34
CA MET A 21 9.28 7.09 12.71
C MET A 21 9.31 6.74 14.20
N MET A 22 10.46 6.86 14.85
CA MET A 22 10.60 6.59 16.29
C MET A 22 10.19 7.77 17.18
N GLN A 23 9.91 8.94 16.62
CA GLN A 23 9.35 10.06 17.39
C GLN A 23 7.94 9.71 17.91
N PRO A 24 7.56 10.23 19.08
CA PRO A 24 6.19 10.14 19.55
C PRO A 24 5.21 10.64 18.48
N ILE A 25 4.06 10.02 18.40
CA ILE A 25 2.98 10.40 17.50
C ILE A 25 1.79 10.90 18.31
N THR A 26 1.27 12.06 17.96
CA THR A 26 0.01 12.55 18.52
C THR A 26 -1.14 11.87 17.81
N VAL A 27 -2.02 11.22 18.54
CA VAL A 27 -3.22 10.53 18.05
C VAL A 27 -4.45 11.01 18.80
N MET A 28 -5.62 10.56 18.36
CA MET A 28 -6.90 10.96 18.95
C MET A 28 -7.47 9.85 19.82
N ASP A 29 -7.85 10.18 21.07
CA ASP A 29 -8.56 9.28 22.01
C ASP A 29 -10.04 9.22 21.65
N VAL A 30 -10.33 8.49 20.57
CA VAL A 30 -11.69 8.23 20.10
C VAL A 30 -11.86 6.75 19.81
N GLY A 31 -13.08 6.27 19.79
CA GLY A 31 -13.39 4.87 19.48
C GLY A 31 -12.86 4.47 18.09
N GLN A 32 -12.56 3.20 17.92
CA GLN A 32 -11.95 2.64 16.71
C GLN A 32 -12.78 2.89 15.43
N THR A 33 -14.08 3.03 15.57
CA THR A 33 -15.04 3.30 14.48
C THR A 33 -15.55 4.74 14.50
N GLU A 34 -15.05 5.56 15.41
CA GLU A 34 -15.45 6.95 15.50
C GLU A 34 -14.63 7.79 14.53
N HIS A 35 -15.29 8.82 14.00
CA HIS A 35 -14.68 9.79 13.11
C HIS A 35 -14.56 11.13 13.84
N VAL A 36 -13.48 11.84 13.55
CA VAL A 36 -13.25 13.21 14.01
C VAL A 36 -13.33 14.14 12.81
N TYR A 37 -14.08 15.21 12.97
CA TYR A 37 -14.29 16.20 11.93
C TYR A 37 -13.65 17.53 12.37
N PRO A 38 -12.40 17.81 11.96
CA PRO A 38 -11.78 19.10 12.22
C PRO A 38 -12.61 20.22 11.58
N THR A 39 -12.73 21.34 12.26
CA THR A 39 -13.53 22.49 11.81
C THR A 39 -12.67 23.68 11.45
N PHE A 40 -13.10 24.53 10.51
CA PHE A 40 -12.37 25.76 10.16
C PHE A 40 -12.40 26.83 11.27
N THR A 41 -13.36 26.71 12.20
CA THR A 41 -13.51 27.63 13.33
C THR A 41 -13.60 26.82 14.63
N PRO A 42 -12.87 27.21 15.70
CA PRO A 42 -12.96 26.55 17.00
C PRO A 42 -14.42 26.46 17.50
N GLY A 43 -14.77 25.33 18.08
CA GLY A 43 -16.07 25.15 18.72
C GLY A 43 -17.30 25.08 17.84
N ALA A 44 -17.14 25.16 16.52
CA ALA A 44 -18.26 25.06 15.60
C ALA A 44 -18.92 23.67 15.63
N ASP A 45 -20.21 23.64 15.31
CA ASP A 45 -20.98 22.37 15.21
C ASP A 45 -20.34 21.46 14.15
N LYS A 46 -20.16 20.21 14.54
CA LYS A 46 -19.46 19.20 13.76
C LYS A 46 -20.49 18.38 12.99
N LYS A 47 -20.61 18.65 11.71
CA LYS A 47 -21.32 17.73 10.84
C LYS A 47 -20.44 17.38 9.66
N PRO A 48 -20.36 16.09 9.31
CA PRO A 48 -19.63 15.68 8.12
C PRO A 48 -20.18 16.44 6.92
N TYR A 49 -19.28 16.92 6.06
CA TYR A 49 -19.61 17.51 4.75
C TYR A 49 -20.36 18.86 4.78
N GLU A 50 -20.41 19.54 5.91
CA GLU A 50 -20.92 20.91 6.00
C GLU A 50 -19.82 21.95 5.79
N GLN A 51 -20.22 23.21 5.50
CA GLN A 51 -19.29 24.31 5.14
C GLN A 51 -18.14 24.56 6.14
N ASN A 52 -18.31 24.10 7.39
CA ASN A 52 -17.30 24.27 8.44
C ASN A 52 -16.44 23.03 8.73
N CYS A 53 -16.57 21.99 7.93
CA CYS A 53 -15.79 20.76 8.08
C CYS A 53 -14.55 20.81 7.19
N ALA A 54 -13.36 20.73 7.78
CA ALA A 54 -12.09 20.68 7.04
C ALA A 54 -11.80 19.29 6.45
N GLY A 55 -12.35 18.24 7.06
CA GLY A 55 -12.15 16.86 6.61
C GLY A 55 -12.69 15.84 7.60
N GLU A 56 -12.49 14.58 7.27
CA GLU A 56 -12.87 13.43 8.09
C GLU A 56 -11.63 12.61 8.42
N LEU A 57 -11.32 12.51 9.70
CA LEU A 57 -10.24 11.69 10.26
C LEU A 57 -10.81 10.42 10.86
N HIS A 58 -10.07 9.33 10.78
CA HIS A 58 -10.50 8.03 11.23
C HIS A 58 -9.73 7.54 12.45
N GLY A 59 -10.44 7.30 13.54
CA GLY A 59 -10.01 6.43 14.62
C GLY A 59 -8.81 6.89 15.43
N GLN A 60 -8.44 6.01 16.37
CA GLN A 60 -7.48 6.25 17.45
C GLN A 60 -6.00 6.03 17.08
N SER A 61 -5.69 5.77 15.84
CA SER A 61 -4.33 5.38 15.42
C SER A 61 -3.73 6.27 14.35
N GLN A 62 -4.51 7.23 13.85
CA GLN A 62 -4.04 8.20 12.88
C GLN A 62 -3.28 9.33 13.58
N GLY A 63 -2.07 9.59 13.09
CA GLY A 63 -1.26 10.71 13.55
C GLY A 63 -1.79 12.04 13.06
N VAL A 64 -1.73 13.03 13.93
CA VAL A 64 -2.02 14.43 13.64
C VAL A 64 -0.85 15.31 14.08
N HIS A 65 -0.60 16.39 13.37
CA HIS A 65 0.40 17.37 13.73
C HIS A 65 -0.28 18.62 14.31
N VAL A 66 0.04 18.98 15.56
CA VAL A 66 -0.45 20.21 16.16
C VAL A 66 0.33 21.38 15.59
N LEU A 67 -0.36 22.31 14.94
CA LEU A 67 0.21 23.53 14.33
C LEU A 67 0.16 24.71 15.29
N GLU A 68 -0.93 24.86 16.04
CA GLU A 68 -1.14 25.92 17.00
C GLU A 68 -1.66 25.34 18.31
N GLU A 69 -1.01 25.71 19.40
CA GLU A 69 -1.44 25.33 20.74
C GLU A 69 -2.65 26.17 21.17
N ASP A 70 -3.41 25.66 22.13
CA ASP A 70 -4.52 26.37 22.77
C ASP A 70 -3.97 27.50 23.66
N THR A 71 -3.76 28.67 23.07
CA THR A 71 -3.18 29.85 23.75
C THR A 71 -4.22 30.76 24.34
N ASP A 72 -5.45 30.70 23.89
CA ASP A 72 -6.59 31.51 24.37
C ASP A 72 -7.47 30.77 25.37
N GLY A 73 -7.22 29.47 25.57
CA GLY A 73 -7.90 28.65 26.58
C GLY A 73 -9.30 28.21 26.19
N ASP A 74 -9.64 28.23 24.89
CA ASP A 74 -10.94 27.78 24.41
C ASP A 74 -11.08 26.25 24.35
N GLY A 75 -9.97 25.53 24.56
CA GLY A 75 -9.90 24.07 24.56
C GLY A 75 -9.75 23.43 23.17
N TYR A 76 -9.42 24.23 22.16
CA TYR A 76 -9.19 23.78 20.79
C TYR A 76 -7.75 24.02 20.34
N VAL A 77 -7.27 23.20 19.43
CA VAL A 77 -5.97 23.29 18.79
C VAL A 77 -6.11 23.12 17.29
N LEU A 78 -5.33 23.85 16.51
CA LEU A 78 -5.22 23.67 15.08
C LEU A 78 -4.31 22.50 14.78
N ILE A 79 -4.82 21.53 14.02
CA ILE A 79 -4.05 20.36 13.59
C ILE A 79 -3.95 20.30 12.06
N GLU A 80 -2.93 19.58 11.60
CA GLU A 80 -2.79 19.11 10.24
C GLU A 80 -2.77 17.58 10.21
N ALA A 81 -3.49 16.98 9.27
CA ALA A 81 -3.50 15.54 9.05
C ALA A 81 -3.86 15.21 7.61
N TYR A 82 -3.56 13.99 7.18
CA TYR A 82 -4.13 13.45 5.96
C TYR A 82 -5.54 12.93 6.22
N ALA A 83 -6.47 13.35 5.40
CA ALA A 83 -7.87 13.03 5.57
C ALA A 83 -8.60 13.00 4.24
N ASN A 84 -9.81 12.60 4.32
CA ASN A 84 -10.82 12.93 3.36
C ASN A 84 -11.23 14.40 3.55
N ASP A 85 -11.32 15.21 2.50
CA ASP A 85 -11.56 16.66 2.61
C ASP A 85 -13.02 17.04 2.94
N GLY A 86 -13.89 16.06 3.17
CA GLY A 86 -15.28 16.33 3.53
C GLY A 86 -16.15 16.91 2.43
N THR A 87 -15.70 16.95 1.18
CA THR A 87 -16.51 17.48 0.07
C THR A 87 -17.66 16.52 -0.26
N LYS A 88 -18.88 17.04 -0.31
CA LYS A 88 -20.08 16.30 -0.66
C LYS A 88 -20.30 16.33 -2.17
N THR A 89 -20.64 15.20 -2.77
CA THR A 89 -21.04 15.11 -4.17
C THR A 89 -22.56 15.18 -4.31
N ASP A 90 -23.05 15.35 -5.53
CA ASP A 90 -24.48 15.29 -5.85
C ASP A 90 -25.13 13.93 -5.51
N ASN A 91 -24.31 12.90 -5.30
CA ASN A 91 -24.74 11.54 -4.93
C ASN A 91 -24.58 11.23 -3.44
N GLU A 92 -24.35 12.22 -2.58
CA GLU A 92 -24.05 12.08 -1.14
C GLU A 92 -22.73 11.35 -0.83
N TYR A 93 -21.93 10.98 -1.83
CA TYR A 93 -20.60 10.41 -1.67
C TYR A 93 -19.54 11.50 -1.75
N MET A 94 -18.40 11.27 -1.12
CA MET A 94 -17.31 12.22 -1.09
C MET A 94 -16.49 12.12 -2.37
N GLU A 95 -16.24 13.24 -3.03
CA GLU A 95 -15.35 13.31 -4.22
C GLU A 95 -13.89 13.53 -3.87
N SER A 96 -13.52 13.44 -2.62
CA SER A 96 -12.17 13.69 -2.20
C SER A 96 -11.38 12.42 -1.98
N ARG A 97 -10.08 12.55 -2.19
CA ARG A 97 -9.11 11.51 -1.83
C ARG A 97 -8.99 11.37 -0.31
N ASN A 98 -8.85 10.13 0.18
CA ASN A 98 -8.50 9.85 1.58
C ASN A 98 -7.08 10.30 1.97
N ALA A 99 -6.32 10.84 1.04
CA ALA A 99 -4.94 11.25 1.23
C ALA A 99 -4.75 12.77 1.10
N LYS A 100 -5.82 13.56 1.18
CA LYS A 100 -5.71 15.01 1.14
C LYS A 100 -5.24 15.54 2.50
N LYS A 101 -4.28 16.46 2.45
CA LYS A 101 -3.80 17.17 3.64
C LYS A 101 -4.80 18.25 4.02
N VAL A 102 -5.33 18.18 5.23
CA VAL A 102 -6.31 19.12 5.77
C VAL A 102 -5.79 19.78 7.04
N GLN A 103 -6.26 21.01 7.29
CA GLN A 103 -6.01 21.73 8.53
C GLN A 103 -7.33 22.15 9.14
N GLY A 104 -7.48 21.98 10.45
CA GLY A 104 -8.69 22.35 11.17
C GLY A 104 -8.56 22.18 12.67
N TYR A 105 -9.50 22.75 13.41
CA TYR A 105 -9.52 22.73 14.86
C TYR A 105 -10.19 21.47 15.39
N VAL A 106 -9.54 20.88 16.40
CA VAL A 106 -10.10 19.78 17.19
C VAL A 106 -9.99 20.10 18.68
N LYS A 107 -10.76 19.39 19.51
CA LYS A 107 -10.62 19.53 20.97
C LYS A 107 -9.25 19.02 21.40
N LYS A 108 -8.51 19.84 22.15
CA LYS A 108 -7.24 19.44 22.76
C LYS A 108 -7.38 18.21 23.65
N SER A 109 -8.50 18.08 24.33
CA SER A 109 -8.78 16.99 25.28
C SER A 109 -8.86 15.58 24.66
N ILE A 110 -8.98 15.47 23.32
CA ILE A 110 -8.96 14.18 22.66
C ILE A 110 -7.57 13.80 22.13
N LEU A 111 -6.58 14.69 22.24
CA LEU A 111 -5.23 14.46 21.75
C LEU A 111 -4.34 13.88 22.84
N PHE A 112 -3.54 12.88 22.49
CA PHE A 112 -2.51 12.34 23.37
C PHE A 112 -1.33 11.79 22.58
N GLU A 113 -0.17 11.78 23.21
CA GLU A 113 1.05 11.24 22.60
C GLU A 113 1.16 9.73 22.83
N VAL A 114 1.59 9.02 21.78
CA VAL A 114 1.94 7.60 21.86
C VAL A 114 3.39 7.43 21.44
N LYS A 115 4.19 6.78 22.28
CA LYS A 115 5.52 6.33 21.89
C LYS A 115 5.37 5.05 21.03
N PRO A 116 5.90 5.04 19.79
CA PRO A 116 5.91 3.84 18.96
C PRO A 116 6.72 2.71 19.59
N SER A 117 6.41 1.46 19.21
CA SER A 117 7.32 0.32 19.44
C SER A 117 8.64 0.57 18.74
N ASP A 118 9.76 0.28 19.37
CA ASP A 118 11.10 0.55 18.88
C ASP A 118 11.75 -0.64 18.14
N LYS A 119 10.99 -1.72 17.97
CA LYS A 119 11.50 -2.92 17.32
C LYS A 119 11.46 -2.82 15.79
N TYR A 120 10.30 -2.48 15.25
CA TYR A 120 10.09 -2.37 13.80
C TYR A 120 9.30 -1.11 13.47
N ALA A 121 9.48 -0.63 12.24
CA ALA A 121 8.59 0.35 11.63
C ALA A 121 8.34 -0.03 10.17
N LEU A 122 7.22 0.43 9.63
CA LEU A 122 6.84 0.17 8.24
C LEU A 122 6.73 1.47 7.47
N LEU A 123 7.28 1.48 6.27
CA LEU A 123 7.07 2.54 5.29
C LEU A 123 6.33 1.93 4.08
N VAL A 124 5.17 2.46 3.75
CA VAL A 124 4.43 2.12 2.53
C VAL A 124 4.58 3.24 1.52
N ASP A 125 5.14 2.94 0.37
CA ASP A 125 5.24 3.88 -0.77
C ASP A 125 4.10 3.59 -1.75
N LYS A 126 3.10 4.47 -1.79
CA LYS A 126 1.93 4.34 -2.68
C LYS A 126 2.30 4.48 -4.16
N LEU A 127 3.34 5.26 -4.48
CA LEU A 127 3.79 5.42 -5.86
C LEU A 127 4.47 4.15 -6.38
N ARG A 128 5.36 3.55 -5.57
CA ARG A 128 6.11 2.36 -5.95
C ARG A 128 5.39 1.06 -5.66
N GLN A 129 4.25 1.10 -4.96
CA GLN A 129 3.51 -0.07 -4.50
C GLN A 129 4.39 -1.05 -3.73
N LYS A 130 5.19 -0.50 -2.79
CA LYS A 130 6.14 -1.23 -1.95
C LYS A 130 5.89 -0.96 -0.48
N LEU A 131 6.20 -1.95 0.34
CA LEU A 131 6.30 -1.82 1.79
C LEU A 131 7.72 -2.15 2.21
N TYR A 132 8.36 -1.24 2.93
CA TYR A 132 9.70 -1.40 3.49
C TYR A 132 9.60 -1.67 4.98
N ILE A 133 10.35 -2.66 5.45
CA ILE A 133 10.44 -3.03 6.87
C ILE A 133 11.72 -2.45 7.42
N PHE A 134 11.60 -1.61 8.43
CA PHE A 134 12.73 -1.01 9.13
C PHE A 134 12.96 -1.70 10.47
N GLU A 135 14.26 -1.89 10.80
CA GLU A 135 14.76 -2.31 12.11
C GLU A 135 16.07 -1.56 12.39
N ALA A 136 16.18 -0.96 13.57
CA ALA A 136 17.39 -0.30 14.06
C ALA A 136 18.03 0.70 13.07
N GLY A 137 17.24 1.45 12.32
CA GLY A 137 17.72 2.48 11.39
C GLY A 137 17.95 2.01 9.96
N ALA A 138 17.75 0.74 9.66
CA ALA A 138 17.98 0.18 8.34
C ALA A 138 16.75 -0.52 7.77
N ILE A 139 16.65 -0.56 6.44
CA ILE A 139 15.67 -1.41 5.75
C ILE A 139 16.19 -2.84 5.77
N ILE A 140 15.39 -3.74 6.38
CA ILE A 140 15.69 -5.17 6.46
C ILE A 140 14.86 -6.01 5.49
N GLY A 141 13.92 -5.41 4.77
CA GLY A 141 13.10 -6.09 3.78
C GLY A 141 12.19 -5.18 3.00
N GLU A 142 11.84 -5.66 1.81
CA GLU A 142 10.93 -5.02 0.88
C GLU A 142 9.88 -6.04 0.43
N LEU A 143 8.62 -5.62 0.41
CA LEU A 143 7.48 -6.44 0.02
C LEU A 143 6.64 -5.72 -1.04
N ASP A 144 6.15 -6.47 -2.02
CA ASP A 144 5.16 -5.97 -2.96
C ASP A 144 3.81 -5.77 -2.26
N VAL A 145 3.17 -4.65 -2.56
CA VAL A 145 1.82 -4.36 -2.05
C VAL A 145 0.86 -4.00 -3.18
N SER A 146 -0.41 -3.96 -2.82
CA SER A 146 -1.48 -3.35 -3.63
C SER A 146 -2.31 -2.46 -2.72
N THR A 147 -2.21 -1.16 -2.93
CA THR A 147 -2.94 -0.14 -2.16
C THR A 147 -4.29 0.17 -2.78
N GLY A 148 -5.04 1.07 -2.14
CA GLY A 148 -6.37 1.49 -2.55
C GLY A 148 -6.37 2.27 -3.85
N LEU A 149 -7.35 1.97 -4.70
CA LEU A 149 -7.54 2.61 -5.99
C LEU A 149 -8.07 4.03 -5.83
N ASN A 150 -7.35 5.02 -6.37
CA ASN A 150 -7.90 6.36 -6.53
C ASN A 150 -8.89 6.35 -7.71
N ASN A 151 -10.16 6.44 -7.40
CA ASN A 151 -11.24 6.35 -8.37
C ASN A 151 -12.28 7.44 -8.10
N ALA A 152 -12.54 8.30 -9.07
CA ALA A 152 -13.49 9.40 -8.96
C ALA A 152 -14.92 8.97 -8.57
N LYS A 153 -15.30 7.71 -8.87
CA LYS A 153 -16.60 7.15 -8.46
C LYS A 153 -16.60 6.61 -7.03
N GLN A 154 -15.43 6.29 -6.49
CA GLN A 154 -15.23 5.70 -5.16
C GLN A 154 -13.94 6.24 -4.51
N PRO A 155 -13.85 7.55 -4.27
CA PRO A 155 -12.61 8.21 -3.80
C PRO A 155 -12.17 7.72 -2.42
N TYR A 156 -13.11 7.23 -1.59
CA TYR A 156 -12.84 6.62 -0.29
C TYR A 156 -12.13 5.25 -0.38
N ASN A 157 -11.99 4.68 -1.57
CA ASN A 157 -11.22 3.44 -1.77
C ASN A 157 -9.71 3.70 -1.80
N GLU A 158 -9.27 4.94 -1.88
CA GLU A 158 -7.85 5.23 -1.80
C GLU A 158 -7.30 4.93 -0.40
N SER A 159 -6.14 4.27 -0.33
CA SER A 159 -5.45 4.11 0.95
C SER A 159 -5.02 5.47 1.49
N PRO A 160 -5.29 5.76 2.77
CA PRO A 160 -4.89 7.03 3.36
C PRO A 160 -3.36 7.17 3.37
N ALA A 161 -2.88 8.40 3.18
CA ALA A 161 -1.47 8.75 3.45
C ALA A 161 -1.30 9.25 4.89
N GLY A 162 -0.05 9.43 5.33
CA GLY A 162 0.27 9.98 6.64
C GLY A 162 0.85 8.97 7.61
N GLU A 163 0.73 9.26 8.89
CA GLU A 163 1.35 8.50 9.96
C GLU A 163 0.29 7.73 10.76
N TYR A 164 0.60 6.47 11.06
CA TYR A 164 -0.29 5.57 11.78
C TYR A 164 0.50 4.71 12.77
N ILE A 165 -0.21 4.11 13.70
CA ILE A 165 0.30 3.02 14.54
C ILE A 165 -0.59 1.79 14.38
N THR A 166 0.00 0.59 14.46
CA THR A 166 -0.78 -0.64 14.52
C THR A 166 -1.61 -0.70 15.80
N VAL A 167 -2.87 -1.10 15.69
CA VAL A 167 -3.83 -1.12 16.81
C VAL A 167 -4.05 -2.53 17.33
N SER A 168 -4.40 -3.46 16.43
CA SER A 168 -4.78 -4.81 16.81
C SER A 168 -4.58 -5.81 15.69
N LYS A 169 -4.36 -7.05 16.06
CA LYS A 169 -4.38 -8.21 15.15
C LYS A 169 -5.84 -8.66 14.99
N VAL A 170 -6.40 -8.46 13.79
CA VAL A 170 -7.78 -8.81 13.45
C VAL A 170 -7.91 -10.29 13.09
N GLY A 171 -6.90 -10.86 12.45
CA GLY A 171 -6.93 -12.25 11.97
C GLY A 171 -7.46 -12.37 10.54
N ASP A 172 -8.15 -13.47 10.27
CA ASP A 172 -8.79 -13.68 8.98
C ASP A 172 -10.15 -12.97 8.95
N PHE A 173 -10.48 -12.35 7.82
CA PHE A 173 -11.75 -11.62 7.65
C PHE A 173 -12.36 -11.85 6.28
N ASN A 174 -13.67 -11.70 6.19
CA ASN A 174 -14.40 -11.75 4.92
C ASN A 174 -14.39 -10.35 4.28
N ALA A 175 -13.78 -10.25 3.09
CA ALA A 175 -13.70 -9.03 2.30
C ALA A 175 -14.93 -8.82 1.38
N GLY A 176 -15.94 -9.65 1.51
CA GLY A 176 -17.15 -9.66 0.69
C GLY A 176 -17.16 -10.80 -0.33
N SER A 177 -18.36 -11.23 -0.73
CA SER A 177 -18.60 -12.27 -1.76
C SER A 177 -17.85 -13.60 -1.53
N GLY A 178 -17.51 -13.94 -0.27
CA GLY A 178 -16.77 -15.16 0.07
C GLY A 178 -15.25 -15.06 -0.09
N THR A 179 -14.74 -13.89 -0.43
CA THR A 179 -13.30 -13.61 -0.54
C THR A 179 -12.72 -13.36 0.85
N ILE A 180 -11.59 -13.98 1.16
CA ILE A 180 -10.96 -13.94 2.49
C ILE A 180 -9.63 -13.20 2.43
N GLY A 181 -9.42 -12.27 3.37
CA GLY A 181 -8.12 -11.70 3.71
C GLY A 181 -7.58 -12.35 4.98
N ARG A 182 -6.27 -12.64 5.02
CA ARG A 182 -5.62 -13.33 6.14
C ARG A 182 -4.63 -12.44 6.85
N PHE A 183 -4.35 -12.77 8.11
CA PHE A 183 -3.33 -12.10 8.93
C PHE A 183 -3.54 -10.58 9.06
N ALA A 184 -4.77 -10.12 9.09
CA ALA A 184 -5.08 -8.71 9.06
C ALA A 184 -4.65 -7.99 10.34
N ILE A 185 -3.89 -6.90 10.18
CA ILE A 185 -3.45 -5.99 11.25
C ILE A 185 -4.11 -4.63 10.98
N ARG A 186 -4.80 -4.09 11.96
CA ARG A 186 -5.46 -2.79 11.86
C ARG A 186 -4.46 -1.66 12.03
N ILE A 187 -4.51 -0.68 11.13
CA ILE A 187 -3.71 0.56 11.20
C ILE A 187 -4.57 1.81 11.31
N ASN A 188 -5.82 1.76 10.84
CA ASN A 188 -6.74 2.91 10.94
C ASN A 188 -8.19 2.44 10.69
N GLY A 189 -9.17 2.85 11.49
CA GLY A 189 -10.59 2.60 11.25
C GLY A 189 -10.89 1.29 10.55
N GLY A 190 -11.24 1.37 9.26
CA GLY A 190 -11.44 0.23 8.36
C GLY A 190 -10.20 -0.24 7.61
N THR A 191 -9.06 0.48 7.68
CA THR A 191 -7.85 0.17 6.91
C THR A 191 -6.99 -0.88 7.59
N LEU A 192 -6.70 -1.94 6.88
CA LEU A 192 -5.93 -3.10 7.34
C LEU A 192 -4.69 -3.31 6.46
N LEU A 193 -3.61 -3.77 7.07
CA LEU A 193 -2.55 -4.52 6.41
C LEU A 193 -2.96 -5.99 6.40
N HIS A 194 -2.98 -6.65 5.25
CA HIS A 194 -3.37 -8.07 5.18
C HIS A 194 -2.74 -8.79 3.99
N GLU A 195 -2.69 -10.11 4.05
CA GLU A 195 -2.26 -10.94 2.92
C GLU A 195 -3.16 -10.67 1.70
N VAL A 196 -2.61 -10.79 0.48
CA VAL A 196 -3.44 -10.80 -0.73
C VAL A 196 -4.66 -11.71 -0.54
N LEU A 197 -5.79 -11.26 -1.07
CA LEU A 197 -7.05 -11.98 -0.92
C LEU A 197 -7.02 -13.33 -1.62
N HIS A 198 -7.90 -14.23 -1.21
CA HIS A 198 -8.15 -15.48 -1.91
C HIS A 198 -9.64 -15.81 -1.95
N ASP A 199 -10.04 -16.47 -3.02
CA ASP A 199 -11.29 -17.21 -3.07
C ASP A 199 -11.07 -18.65 -2.57
N THR A 200 -12.16 -19.31 -2.22
CA THR A 200 -12.10 -20.71 -1.80
C THR A 200 -12.91 -21.57 -2.77
N ALA A 201 -12.24 -22.52 -3.42
CA ALA A 201 -12.88 -23.50 -4.28
C ALA A 201 -13.78 -24.46 -3.47
N LYS A 202 -14.65 -25.21 -4.15
CA LYS A 202 -15.56 -26.16 -3.51
C LYS A 202 -14.87 -27.27 -2.71
N ASP A 203 -13.63 -27.59 -3.08
CA ASP A 203 -12.79 -28.58 -2.38
C ASP A 203 -11.96 -27.99 -1.23
N GLY A 204 -12.17 -26.70 -0.91
CA GLY A 204 -11.42 -25.99 0.13
C GLY A 204 -10.08 -25.38 -0.34
N THR A 205 -9.69 -25.58 -1.59
CA THR A 205 -8.46 -25.01 -2.15
C THR A 205 -8.56 -23.49 -2.23
N ARG A 206 -7.52 -22.78 -1.75
CA ARG A 206 -7.41 -21.33 -1.84
C ARG A 206 -6.89 -20.91 -3.20
N ILE A 207 -7.58 -19.95 -3.83
CA ILE A 207 -7.26 -19.43 -5.17
C ILE A 207 -6.84 -17.97 -5.03
N TYR A 208 -5.57 -17.68 -5.26
CA TYR A 208 -4.96 -16.34 -5.11
C TYR A 208 -4.71 -15.64 -6.44
N THR A 209 -4.77 -16.33 -7.56
CA THR A 209 -4.24 -15.91 -8.87
C THR A 209 -4.63 -14.50 -9.27
N GLN A 210 -5.92 -14.16 -9.17
CA GLN A 210 -6.39 -12.83 -9.59
C GLN A 210 -5.90 -11.70 -8.69
N TYR A 211 -5.70 -11.97 -7.40
CA TYR A 211 -5.27 -10.95 -6.42
C TYR A 211 -3.74 -10.81 -6.39
N GLU A 212 -3.00 -11.89 -6.58
CA GLU A 212 -1.55 -11.85 -6.76
C GLU A 212 -1.15 -11.09 -8.03
N ALA A 213 -1.94 -11.20 -9.10
CA ALA A 213 -1.74 -10.43 -10.33
C ALA A 213 -1.88 -8.90 -10.14
N GLN A 214 -2.51 -8.47 -9.05
CA GLN A 214 -2.70 -7.05 -8.71
C GLN A 214 -1.57 -6.47 -7.83
N LEU A 215 -0.64 -7.30 -7.33
CA LEU A 215 0.52 -6.79 -6.59
C LEU A 215 1.36 -5.88 -7.49
N GLY A 216 1.88 -4.80 -6.91
CA GLY A 216 2.61 -3.77 -7.64
C GLY A 216 1.73 -2.75 -8.36
N MET A 217 0.41 -2.74 -8.10
CA MET A 217 -0.51 -1.71 -8.59
C MET A 217 -1.64 -1.43 -7.60
N LYS A 218 -2.25 -0.26 -7.69
CA LYS A 218 -3.45 0.09 -6.92
C LYS A 218 -4.64 -0.74 -7.39
N ALA A 219 -5.28 -1.48 -6.50
CA ALA A 219 -6.45 -2.30 -6.82
C ALA A 219 -7.34 -2.63 -5.61
N SER A 220 -7.03 -2.14 -4.41
CA SER A 220 -7.82 -2.41 -3.22
C SER A 220 -8.91 -1.36 -2.99
N HIS A 221 -9.72 -1.57 -1.95
CA HIS A 221 -10.73 -0.63 -1.48
C HIS A 221 -10.29 0.09 -0.20
N GLY A 222 -9.00 0.42 -0.09
CA GLY A 222 -8.41 1.17 1.02
C GLY A 222 -7.43 0.37 1.86
N CYS A 223 -7.62 -0.93 2.04
CA CYS A 223 -6.66 -1.80 2.71
C CYS A 223 -5.36 -1.92 1.89
N ILE A 224 -4.28 -2.28 2.56
CA ILE A 224 -2.98 -2.54 1.95
C ILE A 224 -2.79 -4.05 1.89
N ARG A 225 -2.93 -4.62 0.68
CA ARG A 225 -2.69 -6.03 0.40
C ARG A 225 -1.20 -6.26 0.27
N ILE A 226 -0.67 -7.26 0.96
CA ILE A 226 0.76 -7.55 1.03
C ILE A 226 1.02 -8.94 0.46
N GLN A 227 2.12 -9.10 -0.23
CA GLN A 227 2.51 -10.37 -0.86
C GLN A 227 2.49 -11.53 0.14
N ARG A 228 2.00 -12.68 -0.33
CA ARG A 228 1.96 -13.94 0.41
C ARG A 228 3.29 -14.69 0.32
N ARG A 229 3.93 -14.63 -0.85
CA ARG A 229 5.24 -15.25 -1.05
C ARG A 229 6.29 -14.53 -0.23
N ALA A 230 7.14 -15.29 0.45
CA ALA A 230 8.26 -14.69 1.18
C ALA A 230 9.30 -14.11 0.19
N ASN A 231 9.87 -12.95 0.55
CA ASN A 231 11.04 -12.40 -0.12
C ASN A 231 12.31 -13.22 0.22
N ALA A 232 13.46 -12.80 -0.27
CA ALA A 232 14.73 -13.49 -0.03
C ALA A 232 15.12 -13.57 1.46
N GLN A 233 14.61 -12.66 2.29
CA GLN A 233 14.81 -12.61 3.74
C GLN A 233 13.78 -13.45 4.53
N GLY A 234 12.88 -14.16 3.85
CA GLY A 234 11.83 -14.96 4.47
C GLY A 234 10.62 -14.15 4.96
N GLN A 235 10.49 -12.89 4.52
CA GLN A 235 9.46 -11.97 5.00
C GLN A 235 8.27 -11.92 4.02
N ASN A 236 7.07 -11.83 4.58
CA ASN A 236 5.79 -11.68 3.89
C ASN A 236 4.73 -11.19 4.89
N MET A 237 3.45 -11.17 4.53
CA MET A 237 2.39 -10.77 5.46
C MET A 237 2.32 -11.65 6.72
N GLN A 238 2.53 -12.96 6.60
CA GLN A 238 2.55 -13.85 7.77
C GLN A 238 3.73 -13.53 8.71
N TRP A 239 4.88 -13.17 8.14
CA TRP A 239 6.03 -12.70 8.93
C TRP A 239 5.69 -11.42 9.69
N LEU A 240 5.06 -10.43 9.03
CA LEU A 240 4.58 -9.20 9.68
C LEU A 240 3.61 -9.52 10.81
N TRP A 241 2.64 -10.39 10.58
CA TRP A 241 1.71 -10.84 11.60
C TRP A 241 2.41 -11.43 12.84
N ASN A 242 3.43 -12.22 12.63
CA ASN A 242 4.14 -12.89 13.73
C ASN A 242 5.06 -11.94 14.51
N ASN A 243 5.63 -10.93 13.85
CA ASN A 243 6.71 -10.11 14.40
C ASN A 243 6.29 -8.71 14.83
N LEU A 244 5.26 -8.12 14.22
CA LEU A 244 4.81 -6.78 14.61
C LEU A 244 4.04 -6.81 15.93
N GLU A 245 4.27 -5.76 16.69
CA GLU A 245 3.58 -5.47 17.95
C GLU A 245 2.54 -4.36 17.72
N ASN A 246 1.62 -4.19 18.68
CA ASN A 246 0.78 -3.00 18.72
C ASN A 246 1.66 -1.75 18.90
N LYS A 247 1.22 -0.63 18.34
CA LYS A 247 1.96 0.63 18.30
C LYS A 247 3.21 0.60 17.39
N THR A 248 3.38 -0.41 16.52
CA THR A 248 4.36 -0.32 15.43
C THR A 248 4.00 0.86 14.53
N LYS A 249 4.96 1.75 14.31
CA LYS A 249 4.77 2.91 13.42
C LYS A 249 4.57 2.46 11.98
N VAL A 250 3.60 3.04 11.29
CA VAL A 250 3.36 2.86 9.86
C VAL A 250 3.30 4.24 9.21
N LEU A 251 4.27 4.53 8.39
CA LEU A 251 4.31 5.73 7.56
C LEU A 251 3.84 5.37 6.16
N ILE A 252 2.86 6.09 5.63
CA ILE A 252 2.34 5.88 4.28
C ILE A 252 2.64 7.13 3.46
N TRP A 253 3.56 7.01 2.51
CA TRP A 253 3.88 8.08 1.59
C TRP A 253 2.80 8.22 0.54
N ASP A 254 2.32 9.43 0.38
CA ASP A 254 1.42 9.79 -0.72
C ASP A 254 2.15 9.71 -2.06
N ASP A 255 1.39 9.58 -3.11
CA ASP A 255 1.87 9.52 -4.49
C ASP A 255 1.56 10.78 -5.29
N GLN A 256 0.66 11.65 -4.80
CA GLN A 256 0.27 12.85 -5.52
C GLN A 256 1.37 13.91 -5.53
N GLY A 257 1.58 14.51 -6.70
CA GLY A 257 2.59 15.54 -6.91
C GLY A 257 4.04 15.03 -6.89
N ARG A 258 4.22 13.70 -6.85
CA ARG A 258 5.55 13.07 -6.90
C ARG A 258 6.01 12.88 -8.35
N GLN A 259 7.32 12.82 -8.50
CA GLN A 259 7.95 12.46 -9.76
C GLN A 259 7.82 10.96 -10.00
N MET A 260 7.36 10.58 -11.20
CA MET A 260 7.35 9.16 -11.60
C MET A 260 8.79 8.62 -11.62
N TYR A 261 8.94 7.42 -11.10
CA TYR A 261 10.19 6.66 -11.18
C TYR A 261 10.38 6.10 -12.60
N GLU A 262 11.63 5.84 -12.96
CA GLU A 262 11.91 5.14 -14.21
C GLU A 262 11.59 3.63 -14.04
N PRO A 263 10.71 3.05 -14.88
CA PRO A 263 10.36 1.65 -14.74
C PRO A 263 11.54 0.75 -15.12
N GLU A 264 11.81 -0.25 -14.28
CA GLU A 264 12.88 -1.21 -14.50
C GLU A 264 12.35 -2.43 -15.26
N LEU A 265 13.02 -2.77 -16.36
CA LEU A 265 12.79 -4.02 -17.07
C LEU A 265 13.66 -5.12 -16.43
N PRO A 266 13.12 -6.33 -16.23
CA PRO A 266 13.94 -7.48 -15.90
C PRO A 266 15.07 -7.71 -16.92
N ASP A 267 16.19 -8.28 -16.44
CA ASP A 267 17.27 -8.66 -17.34
C ASP A 267 16.74 -9.58 -18.45
N GLY A 268 16.97 -9.20 -19.71
CA GLY A 268 16.56 -10.01 -20.88
C GLY A 268 17.17 -11.40 -20.88
N GLY A 269 18.33 -11.59 -20.24
CA GLY A 269 18.99 -12.89 -20.04
C GLY A 269 18.43 -13.72 -18.88
N LEU A 270 17.49 -13.20 -18.08
CA LEU A 270 16.88 -13.94 -16.98
C LEU A 270 16.29 -15.27 -17.47
N GLN A 271 16.79 -16.39 -16.94
CA GLN A 271 16.35 -17.73 -17.29
C GLN A 271 14.91 -17.95 -16.87
N LEU A 272 14.07 -18.39 -17.80
CA LEU A 272 12.70 -18.79 -17.55
C LEU A 272 12.50 -20.27 -17.83
N TYR A 273 11.48 -20.83 -17.14
CA TYR A 273 11.15 -22.25 -17.18
C TYR A 273 9.70 -22.45 -17.57
N ARG A 274 9.40 -23.55 -18.25
CA ARG A 274 8.03 -23.97 -18.62
C ARG A 274 7.85 -25.48 -18.53
N ASN A 275 6.59 -25.93 -18.51
CA ASN A 275 6.28 -27.32 -18.74
C ASN A 275 6.07 -27.56 -20.26
N PRO A 276 6.98 -28.25 -20.95
CA PRO A 276 6.88 -28.47 -22.39
C PRO A 276 5.73 -29.41 -22.79
N LYS A 277 5.16 -30.13 -21.83
CA LYS A 277 4.01 -31.04 -22.06
C LYS A 277 2.66 -30.37 -21.90
N GLY A 278 2.64 -29.07 -21.71
CA GLY A 278 1.44 -28.26 -21.54
C GLY A 278 1.51 -27.40 -20.28
N GLY A 279 0.72 -26.37 -20.26
CA GLY A 279 0.69 -25.35 -19.23
C GLY A 279 0.69 -23.97 -19.88
N SER A 280 0.10 -22.99 -19.18
CA SER A 280 -0.04 -21.62 -19.68
C SER A 280 0.94 -20.65 -19.05
N ASN A 281 1.80 -21.14 -18.12
CA ASN A 281 2.67 -20.26 -17.35
C ASN A 281 4.15 -20.46 -17.67
N TYR A 282 4.90 -19.37 -17.57
CA TYR A 282 6.33 -19.40 -17.39
C TYR A 282 6.71 -19.13 -15.92
N HIS A 283 7.89 -19.58 -15.54
CA HIS A 283 8.35 -19.61 -14.16
C HIS A 283 9.80 -19.09 -14.08
N VAL A 284 10.23 -18.61 -12.90
CA VAL A 284 11.63 -18.29 -12.58
C VAL A 284 12.32 -19.39 -11.75
N ASP A 285 11.57 -20.41 -11.36
CA ASP A 285 12.05 -21.53 -10.57
C ASP A 285 11.68 -22.84 -11.27
N ALA A 286 12.71 -23.66 -11.57
CA ALA A 286 12.53 -24.97 -12.18
C ALA A 286 11.69 -25.93 -11.30
N ASN A 287 11.71 -25.70 -9.97
CA ASN A 287 10.97 -26.49 -8.98
C ASN A 287 9.82 -25.69 -8.37
N CYS A 288 9.18 -24.84 -9.17
CA CYS A 288 8.12 -23.95 -8.73
C CYS A 288 7.05 -24.66 -7.87
N PRO A 289 6.78 -24.16 -6.65
CA PRO A 289 5.79 -24.77 -5.75
C PRO A 289 4.35 -24.74 -6.25
N GLY A 290 4.06 -23.90 -7.26
CA GLY A 290 2.76 -23.85 -7.94
C GLY A 290 2.54 -24.96 -8.96
N VAL A 291 3.53 -25.82 -9.20
CA VAL A 291 3.49 -26.89 -10.19
C VAL A 291 3.43 -28.25 -9.49
N LYS A 292 2.58 -29.15 -9.99
CA LYS A 292 2.49 -30.52 -9.44
C LYS A 292 3.83 -31.24 -9.60
N GLU A 293 4.30 -31.92 -8.55
CA GLU A 293 5.58 -32.61 -8.48
C GLU A 293 5.91 -33.48 -9.69
N LYS A 294 4.90 -34.19 -10.22
CA LYS A 294 5.06 -35.08 -11.41
C LYS A 294 5.50 -34.36 -12.69
N TYR A 295 5.48 -33.01 -12.71
CA TYR A 295 5.90 -32.17 -13.84
C TYR A 295 7.22 -31.44 -13.57
N LEU A 296 7.82 -31.67 -12.40
CA LEU A 296 9.10 -31.06 -12.01
C LEU A 296 10.28 -31.99 -12.33
N PRO A 297 11.47 -31.46 -12.57
CA PRO A 297 11.72 -30.03 -12.79
C PRO A 297 11.18 -29.54 -14.12
N LEU A 298 10.84 -28.24 -14.19
CA LEU A 298 10.45 -27.56 -15.42
C LEU A 298 11.66 -27.41 -16.37
N THR A 299 11.40 -27.21 -17.66
CA THR A 299 12.44 -27.02 -18.67
C THR A 299 12.77 -25.55 -18.82
N GLY A 300 14.05 -25.22 -18.74
CA GLY A 300 14.61 -23.88 -18.95
C GLY A 300 15.22 -23.74 -20.35
N ASP A 301 14.41 -23.50 -21.33
CA ASP A 301 14.78 -23.44 -22.75
C ASP A 301 14.64 -22.04 -23.36
N PHE A 302 14.35 -21.00 -22.56
CA PHE A 302 14.18 -19.63 -23.01
C PHE A 302 14.47 -18.63 -21.88
N THR A 303 14.60 -17.35 -22.24
CA THR A 303 14.86 -16.25 -21.33
C THR A 303 13.71 -15.23 -21.34
N TYR A 304 13.78 -14.23 -20.46
CA TYR A 304 12.82 -13.14 -20.42
C TYR A 304 12.76 -12.37 -21.75
N GLY A 305 13.90 -12.15 -22.40
CA GLY A 305 13.97 -11.51 -23.71
C GLY A 305 13.35 -12.32 -24.87
N ASP A 306 13.07 -13.60 -24.63
CA ASP A 306 12.43 -14.47 -25.63
C ASP A 306 10.90 -14.45 -25.57
N LEU A 307 10.30 -13.78 -24.57
CA LEU A 307 8.86 -13.83 -24.32
C LEU A 307 8.00 -13.38 -25.51
N GLU A 308 8.51 -12.51 -26.38
CA GLU A 308 7.78 -12.02 -27.55
C GLU A 308 7.83 -12.97 -28.75
N LYS A 309 8.63 -14.03 -28.68
CA LYS A 309 8.64 -15.05 -29.75
C LYS A 309 7.31 -15.80 -29.81
N ASP A 310 6.87 -16.15 -31.01
CA ASP A 310 5.59 -16.82 -31.24
C ASP A 310 5.34 -18.05 -30.37
N GLU A 311 6.42 -18.75 -30.02
CA GLU A 311 6.39 -19.94 -29.17
C GLU A 311 6.02 -19.62 -27.71
N PHE A 312 6.42 -18.44 -27.19
CA PHE A 312 6.28 -18.10 -25.77
C PHE A 312 5.26 -16.99 -25.50
N LYS A 313 4.82 -16.27 -26.54
CA LYS A 313 3.94 -15.10 -26.38
C LYS A 313 2.59 -15.36 -25.69
N LYS A 314 2.15 -16.61 -25.64
CA LYS A 314 0.90 -16.99 -24.95
C LYS A 314 1.11 -17.41 -23.50
N LEU A 315 2.35 -17.56 -23.07
CA LEU A 315 2.64 -17.91 -21.67
C LEU A 315 2.41 -16.69 -20.77
N THR A 316 1.85 -16.93 -19.60
CA THR A 316 1.61 -15.91 -18.57
C THR A 316 2.55 -16.13 -17.37
N PRO A 317 2.88 -15.07 -16.60
CA PRO A 317 3.76 -15.22 -15.45
C PRO A 317 3.12 -16.08 -14.36
N CYS A 318 3.91 -16.95 -13.73
CA CYS A 318 3.47 -17.72 -12.57
C CYS A 318 3.62 -16.89 -11.29
N SER A 319 2.50 -16.57 -10.63
CA SER A 319 2.52 -15.85 -9.36
C SER A 319 3.14 -16.68 -8.22
N ALA A 320 3.05 -18.02 -8.26
CA ALA A 320 3.55 -18.86 -7.19
C ALA A 320 5.08 -18.83 -7.02
N CYS A 321 5.85 -18.58 -8.08
CA CYS A 321 7.30 -18.38 -8.01
C CYS A 321 7.72 -16.92 -8.26
N GLY A 322 6.75 -16.01 -8.48
CA GLY A 322 7.02 -14.61 -8.74
C GLY A 322 7.73 -14.35 -10.06
N ALA A 323 7.33 -15.07 -11.09
CA ALA A 323 7.82 -14.78 -12.43
C ALA A 323 7.48 -13.33 -12.81
N PRO A 324 8.44 -12.56 -13.35
CA PRO A 324 8.21 -11.16 -13.69
C PRO A 324 7.12 -11.06 -14.77
N VAL A 325 6.32 -10.00 -14.69
CA VAL A 325 5.30 -9.74 -15.71
C VAL A 325 5.94 -9.34 -17.03
N ARG A 326 5.21 -9.46 -18.12
CA ARG A 326 5.68 -9.08 -19.46
C ARG A 326 6.00 -7.59 -19.55
N PRO A 327 6.87 -7.17 -20.49
CA PRO A 327 7.17 -5.75 -20.72
C PRO A 327 5.90 -4.90 -20.94
N GLU A 328 4.95 -5.37 -21.75
CA GLU A 328 3.67 -4.70 -22.00
C GLU A 328 2.88 -4.47 -20.70
N THR A 329 2.80 -5.49 -19.84
CA THR A 329 2.11 -5.37 -18.56
C THR A 329 2.81 -4.39 -17.61
N LEU A 330 4.16 -4.34 -17.62
CA LEU A 330 4.91 -3.33 -16.85
C LEU A 330 4.61 -1.92 -17.35
N TYR A 331 4.60 -1.74 -18.68
CA TYR A 331 4.25 -0.47 -19.29
C TYR A 331 2.80 -0.05 -18.96
N GLU A 332 1.84 -0.96 -19.09
CA GLU A 332 0.43 -0.71 -18.73
C GLU A 332 0.28 -0.29 -17.25
N ARG A 333 1.00 -0.95 -16.33
CA ARG A 333 1.01 -0.58 -14.91
C ARG A 333 1.61 0.81 -14.69
N TYR A 334 2.70 1.12 -15.37
CA TYR A 334 3.34 2.43 -15.29
C TYR A 334 2.40 3.54 -15.80
N VAL A 335 1.77 3.33 -16.97
CA VAL A 335 0.78 4.27 -17.52
C VAL A 335 -0.42 4.42 -16.60
N PHE A 336 -0.89 3.31 -16.03
CA PHE A 336 -1.98 3.33 -15.06
C PHE A 336 -1.62 4.20 -13.85
N GLU A 337 -0.44 4.03 -13.25
CA GLU A 337 0.00 4.82 -12.11
C GLU A 337 0.21 6.29 -12.48
N ALA A 338 0.83 6.57 -13.63
CA ALA A 338 0.96 7.93 -14.14
C ALA A 338 -0.40 8.64 -14.24
N ASN A 339 -1.42 7.96 -14.78
CA ASN A 339 -2.78 8.49 -14.85
C ASN A 339 -3.41 8.70 -13.47
N GLN A 340 -3.10 7.85 -12.47
CA GLN A 340 -3.61 7.99 -11.10
C GLN A 340 -3.12 9.28 -10.42
N ILE A 341 -1.93 9.73 -10.77
CA ILE A 341 -1.30 10.91 -10.16
C ILE A 341 -1.27 12.13 -11.09
N GLY A 342 -1.80 12.00 -12.30
CA GLY A 342 -1.78 13.08 -13.30
C GLY A 342 -0.40 13.36 -13.89
N ALA A 343 0.52 12.37 -13.86
CA ALA A 343 1.85 12.50 -14.45
C ALA A 343 1.85 12.16 -15.95
N GLU A 344 2.77 12.77 -16.68
CA GLU A 344 2.97 12.50 -18.10
C GLU A 344 3.88 11.28 -18.30
N VAL A 345 3.54 10.42 -19.27
CA VAL A 345 4.38 9.31 -19.74
C VAL A 345 5.34 9.84 -20.80
N THR A 346 6.62 9.90 -20.47
CA THR A 346 7.64 10.49 -21.35
C THR A 346 7.93 9.62 -22.55
N ASP A 347 8.43 10.22 -23.64
CA ASP A 347 8.83 9.50 -24.86
C ASP A 347 10.03 8.56 -24.60
N GLU A 348 10.88 8.88 -23.62
CA GLU A 348 11.98 8.00 -23.19
C GLU A 348 11.45 6.69 -22.60
N VAL A 349 10.41 6.75 -21.76
CA VAL A 349 9.76 5.56 -21.23
C VAL A 349 9.09 4.77 -22.33
N LYS A 350 8.35 5.42 -23.25
CA LYS A 350 7.75 4.73 -24.40
C LYS A 350 8.80 3.99 -25.22
N ALA A 351 9.91 4.66 -25.57
CA ALA A 351 11.00 4.06 -26.31
C ALA A 351 11.63 2.86 -25.61
N LYS A 352 11.78 2.91 -24.28
CA LYS A 352 12.30 1.81 -23.45
C LYS A 352 11.46 0.54 -23.57
N PHE A 353 10.15 0.70 -23.77
CA PHE A 353 9.20 -0.42 -23.97
C PHE A 353 8.90 -0.71 -25.44
N GLY A 354 9.58 -0.05 -26.39
CA GLY A 354 9.35 -0.22 -27.82
C GLY A 354 8.00 0.28 -28.31
N ILE A 355 7.42 1.26 -27.60
CA ILE A 355 6.16 1.92 -27.96
C ILE A 355 6.49 3.18 -28.76
N GLU A 356 5.92 3.34 -29.95
CA GLU A 356 6.08 4.51 -30.82
C GLU A 356 5.11 5.66 -30.43
#